data_23fdd195e9c33eb3db299cedfbcece4f
#
_entry.id   23fdd195e9c33eb3db299cedfbcece4f
#
_cell.length_a   1.000
_cell.length_b   1.000
_cell.length_c   1.000
_cell.angle_alpha   90.00
_cell.angle_beta   90.00
_cell.angle_gamma   90.00
#
_symmetry.space_group_name_H-M   'P 1'
#
loop_
_entity.id
_entity.type
_entity.pdbx_description
1 polymer ?
#
loop_
_entity_poly.entity_id
_entity_poly.type
_entity_poly.pdbx_seq_one_letter_code
_entity_poly.pdbx_strand_id
1 'polypeptide(L)'
;MIKRMAPTLLVLCVAGCMIGPSYHAASPAPEGSRIALPATPDSTRTFFDSLAAARRRDSVAVAGTPVTQRLVVQDSMAGVAWLDILRDTTLVRLVNTALKQNRNLLTAVARIQEYRAQAGGARAPLMPSVTANGSVGSAQVALGFIPPASYHATRVTGDVSWELDFWGRIRHGLDAANADVAAQVAAERGTILSLVSDVATGYLQLLELDQEHDIAQQTLASRQATLAIARDRYQQGQISELDVKQFEAQVAAPAVTLAQTQRERAQATHALNVLLGEGSVEIPRGGSLADAVKALVVPDSVPASLLNRRPDVQQAERQYAAATARLGMADAARMPPVMVTGSYGSQAAKPDNLFNPNTRVYSLQLGVSIPLFDGGRLADQAAVARARVEQARLQYQQAALSALRDANDALVAVHSARDEEAAQATQVEALRAALDLAQLRYQAGLASYLDLLDAQRSLFSAQLALSRSQLQQLTAAVDLYKALGGGWPGGGP
;
A
#
# COMPACT_ATOMS: atom_id res chain seq x y z
N MET A 1 52.47 -2.39 -50.80
CA MET A 1 52.94 -1.81 -49.53
C MET A 1 51.89 -0.87 -49.02
N ILE A 2 50.91 -1.37 -48.23
CA ILE A 2 50.02 -0.51 -47.45
C ILE A 2 50.07 -1.10 -46.04
N LYS A 3 50.97 -0.53 -45.19
CA LYS A 3 51.12 -0.88 -43.80
C LYS A 3 50.02 -0.24 -42.95
N ARG A 4 49.33 -1.07 -42.22
CA ARG A 4 48.86 -0.87 -40.84
C ARG A 4 48.72 0.61 -40.37
N MET A 5 47.54 1.19 -40.49
CA MET A 5 47.12 2.29 -39.62
C MET A 5 46.12 1.74 -38.60
N ALA A 6 46.47 1.90 -37.37
CA ALA A 6 46.00 1.24 -36.18
C ALA A 6 44.56 1.55 -35.80
N PRO A 7 43.92 0.65 -35.04
CA PRO A 7 42.55 0.81 -34.53
C PRO A 7 42.47 1.74 -33.30
N THR A 8 43.29 2.77 -33.21
CA THR A 8 43.41 3.66 -32.02
C THR A 8 42.44 4.86 -32.04
N LEU A 9 41.67 5.04 -33.13
CA LEU A 9 40.77 6.19 -33.23
C LEU A 9 39.32 5.91 -32.81
N LEU A 10 39.01 4.69 -32.40
CA LEU A 10 37.61 4.26 -32.09
C LEU A 10 37.26 4.36 -30.61
N VAL A 11 38.17 4.69 -29.71
CA VAL A 11 37.98 4.66 -28.25
C VAL A 11 37.67 6.05 -27.66
N LEU A 12 37.86 7.14 -28.38
CA LEU A 12 37.82 8.50 -27.80
C LEU A 12 36.46 9.21 -27.87
N CYS A 13 35.41 8.59 -28.40
CA CYS A 13 34.11 9.27 -28.61
C CYS A 13 32.96 8.75 -27.73
N VAL A 14 33.20 8.02 -26.63
CA VAL A 14 32.11 7.46 -25.79
C VAL A 14 31.71 8.40 -24.63
N ALA A 15 32.40 9.51 -24.42
CA ALA A 15 31.92 10.55 -23.49
C ALA A 15 30.99 11.54 -24.21
N GLY A 16 29.85 11.05 -24.65
CA GLY A 16 28.79 11.90 -25.20
C GLY A 16 28.20 12.80 -24.11
N CYS A 17 28.05 14.10 -24.40
CA CYS A 17 27.37 15.04 -23.52
C CYS A 17 25.90 14.70 -23.48
N MET A 18 25.38 14.17 -22.37
CA MET A 18 23.94 14.04 -22.17
C MET A 18 23.30 15.44 -22.12
N ILE A 19 22.28 15.66 -22.93
CA ILE A 19 21.49 16.89 -22.96
C ILE A 19 20.19 16.62 -22.25
N GLY A 20 19.86 17.43 -21.22
CA GLY A 20 18.62 17.34 -20.48
C GLY A 20 18.80 17.60 -18.98
N PRO A 21 17.69 17.81 -18.25
CA PRO A 21 17.73 18.05 -16.82
C PRO A 21 18.14 16.78 -16.07
N SER A 22 18.98 16.95 -15.04
CA SER A 22 19.25 15.89 -14.05
C SER A 22 18.20 15.95 -12.96
N TYR A 23 17.70 14.77 -12.56
CA TYR A 23 16.81 14.66 -11.40
C TYR A 23 17.61 14.82 -10.10
N HIS A 24 17.11 15.68 -9.22
CA HIS A 24 17.61 15.81 -7.84
C HIS A 24 16.43 15.52 -6.89
N ALA A 25 16.61 14.56 -6.01
CA ALA A 25 15.60 14.21 -5.00
C ALA A 25 15.37 15.40 -4.06
N ALA A 26 14.12 15.82 -3.91
CA ALA A 26 13.74 16.83 -2.93
C ALA A 26 13.24 16.11 -1.67
N SER A 27 13.70 16.52 -0.48
CA SER A 27 13.14 16.01 0.77
C SER A 27 11.73 16.59 0.97
N PRO A 28 10.70 15.77 1.20
CA PRO A 28 9.34 16.25 1.42
C PRO A 28 9.13 16.92 2.79
N ALA A 29 10.01 16.65 3.76
CA ALA A 29 9.92 17.25 5.10
C ALA A 29 11.27 17.84 5.53
N PRO A 30 11.30 19.02 6.20
CA PRO A 30 12.50 19.59 6.77
C PRO A 30 13.13 18.64 7.80
N GLU A 31 14.49 18.59 7.84
CA GLU A 31 15.19 17.80 8.85
C GLU A 31 14.86 18.30 10.27
N GLY A 32 14.60 17.34 11.17
CA GLY A 32 14.29 17.65 12.58
C GLY A 32 12.83 18.00 12.88
N SER A 33 11.94 18.08 11.88
CA SER A 33 10.51 18.28 12.13
C SER A 33 9.89 17.06 12.81
N ARG A 34 8.97 17.31 13.75
CA ARG A 34 8.20 16.27 14.46
C ARG A 34 6.72 16.49 14.23
N ILE A 35 6.00 15.40 14.08
CA ILE A 35 4.55 15.35 14.06
C ILE A 35 4.13 15.12 15.50
N ALA A 36 3.32 16.02 16.07
CA ALA A 36 2.84 15.95 17.44
C ALA A 36 1.37 16.32 17.51
N LEU A 37 0.71 15.86 18.57
CA LEU A 37 -0.68 16.22 18.84
C LEU A 37 -0.86 17.74 18.96
N PRO A 38 -1.97 18.29 18.43
CA PRO A 38 -2.36 19.65 18.75
C PRO A 38 -2.58 19.77 20.26
N ALA A 39 -2.21 20.93 20.84
CA ALA A 39 -2.42 21.17 22.26
C ALA A 39 -3.91 21.06 22.58
N THR A 40 -4.31 20.09 23.40
CA THR A 40 -5.67 19.97 23.92
C THR A 40 -5.90 21.02 25.02
N PRO A 41 -7.10 21.61 25.11
CA PRO A 41 -7.43 22.50 26.25
C PRO A 41 -7.22 21.76 27.59
N ASP A 42 -6.58 22.42 28.56
CA ASP A 42 -6.18 21.83 29.85
C ASP A 42 -7.34 21.15 30.62
N SER A 43 -8.59 21.62 30.44
CA SER A 43 -9.76 21.08 31.12
C SER A 43 -10.15 19.64 30.74
N THR A 44 -9.96 19.28 29.47
CA THR A 44 -10.24 17.89 28.97
C THR A 44 -9.13 16.93 29.40
N ARG A 45 -7.89 17.40 29.34
CA ARG A 45 -6.71 16.63 29.74
C ARG A 45 -6.72 16.23 31.21
N THR A 46 -7.08 17.19 32.10
CA THR A 46 -7.20 16.93 33.54
C THR A 46 -8.30 15.93 33.90
N PHE A 47 -9.41 15.91 33.17
CA PHE A 47 -10.47 14.93 33.37
C PHE A 47 -9.99 13.49 33.01
N PHE A 48 -9.39 13.29 31.86
CA PHE A 48 -8.90 11.98 31.45
C PHE A 48 -7.69 11.50 32.25
N ASP A 49 -6.79 12.41 32.65
CA ASP A 49 -5.68 12.11 33.55
C ASP A 49 -6.18 11.65 34.93
N SER A 50 -7.28 12.24 35.44
CA SER A 50 -7.91 11.85 36.71
C SER A 50 -8.53 10.45 36.65
N LEU A 51 -9.18 10.11 35.52
CA LEU A 51 -9.71 8.75 35.29
C LEU A 51 -8.60 7.71 35.18
N ALA A 52 -7.52 8.03 34.45
CA ALA A 52 -6.36 7.13 34.34
C ALA A 52 -5.64 6.95 35.68
N ALA A 53 -5.59 7.97 36.53
CA ALA A 53 -5.01 7.91 37.87
C ALA A 53 -5.88 7.11 38.84
N ALA A 54 -7.20 7.20 38.75
CA ALA A 54 -8.14 6.37 39.52
C ALA A 54 -7.95 4.88 39.20
N ARG A 55 -7.92 4.52 37.92
CA ARG A 55 -7.67 3.14 37.45
C ARG A 55 -6.35 2.55 37.96
N ARG A 56 -5.27 3.36 38.06
CA ARG A 56 -3.98 2.90 38.58
C ARG A 56 -3.99 2.65 40.07
N ARG A 57 -4.88 3.25 40.84
CA ARG A 57 -4.99 3.03 42.29
C ARG A 57 -5.62 1.67 42.62
N ASP A 58 -6.54 1.21 41.81
CA ASP A 58 -7.22 -0.06 42.00
C ASP A 58 -6.41 -1.28 41.51
N SER A 59 -5.38 -1.05 40.66
CA SER A 59 -4.50 -2.10 40.12
C SER A 59 -3.22 -2.36 40.92
N VAL A 60 -3.02 -1.75 42.11
CA VAL A 60 -1.84 -1.95 42.97
C VAL A 60 -2.09 -3.11 43.93
N ALA A 61 -2.13 -4.32 43.44
CA ALA A 61 -1.97 -5.55 44.27
C ALA A 61 -1.30 -6.69 43.46
N VAL A 62 -0.33 -6.42 42.59
CA VAL A 62 0.68 -7.43 42.20
C VAL A 62 2.02 -6.74 42.13
N ALA A 63 2.82 -6.89 43.17
CA ALA A 63 4.19 -6.46 43.24
C ALA A 63 5.04 -7.24 42.22
N GLY A 64 5.62 -6.55 41.28
CA GLY A 64 6.59 -7.08 40.34
C GLY A 64 7.25 -5.97 39.54
N THR A 65 8.43 -5.53 40.03
CA THR A 65 9.49 -4.74 39.40
C THR A 65 9.11 -3.56 38.46
N PRO A 66 9.55 -2.34 38.77
CA PRO A 66 9.39 -1.22 37.88
C PRO A 66 10.36 -1.35 36.70
N VAL A 67 9.87 -1.70 35.53
CA VAL A 67 10.61 -1.52 34.29
C VAL A 67 10.48 -0.05 33.87
N THR A 68 11.24 0.81 34.53
CA THR A 68 11.59 2.13 34.00
C THR A 68 12.62 1.94 32.89
N GLN A 69 12.23 1.35 31.78
CA GLN A 69 12.89 1.60 30.51
C GLN A 69 12.27 2.85 29.90
N ARG A 70 12.92 3.96 30.15
CA ARG A 70 12.84 5.15 29.31
C ARG A 70 13.20 4.69 27.90
N LEU A 71 12.21 4.30 27.10
CA LEU A 71 12.37 4.08 25.68
C LEU A 71 12.82 5.42 25.09
N VAL A 72 14.13 5.55 24.95
CA VAL A 72 14.71 6.54 24.07
C VAL A 72 14.18 6.21 22.70
N VAL A 73 13.20 6.97 22.23
CA VAL A 73 12.64 6.89 20.88
C VAL A 73 13.70 7.48 19.94
N GLN A 74 14.82 6.77 19.84
CA GLN A 74 15.78 6.92 18.77
C GLN A 74 15.45 5.85 17.75
N ASP A 75 15.09 6.25 16.54
CA ASP A 75 15.03 5.46 15.28
C ASP A 75 14.41 4.02 15.34
N SER A 76 13.97 3.54 16.48
CA SER A 76 13.61 2.14 16.72
C SER A 76 12.20 1.76 16.26
N MET A 77 11.29 2.73 16.05
CA MET A 77 9.94 2.41 15.50
C MET A 77 10.01 1.92 14.04
N ALA A 78 11.12 2.19 13.34
CA ALA A 78 11.34 1.71 11.97
C ALA A 78 11.79 0.24 11.88
N GLY A 79 12.18 -0.36 13.00
CA GLY A 79 12.71 -1.73 13.05
C GLY A 79 11.88 -2.69 13.91
N VAL A 80 10.91 -2.21 14.69
CA VAL A 80 10.00 -3.09 15.43
C VAL A 80 8.98 -3.62 14.44
N ALA A 81 8.98 -4.94 14.24
CA ALA A 81 7.87 -5.60 13.57
C ALA A 81 6.61 -5.27 14.38
N TRP A 82 5.78 -4.35 13.90
CA TRP A 82 4.60 -3.86 14.64
C TRP A 82 3.64 -4.98 15.07
N LEU A 83 3.66 -6.12 14.37
CA LEU A 83 2.95 -7.33 14.73
C LEU A 83 3.37 -7.85 16.12
N ASP A 84 4.63 -7.58 16.54
CA ASP A 84 5.12 -7.94 17.88
C ASP A 84 4.49 -7.06 18.96
N ILE A 85 3.98 -5.86 18.62
CA ILE A 85 3.28 -4.97 19.57
C ILE A 85 1.97 -5.60 20.04
N LEU A 86 1.25 -6.30 19.15
CA LEU A 86 -0.01 -6.97 19.49
C LEU A 86 0.21 -8.33 20.18
N ARG A 87 1.46 -8.85 20.20
CA ARG A 87 1.86 -10.11 20.84
C ARG A 87 0.98 -11.32 20.49
N ASP A 88 0.35 -11.31 19.32
CA ASP A 88 -0.53 -12.37 18.84
C ASP A 88 0.16 -13.19 17.73
N THR A 89 0.59 -14.40 18.09
CA THR A 89 1.25 -15.34 17.18
C THR A 89 0.32 -15.83 16.07
N THR A 90 -0.99 -15.81 16.29
CA THR A 90 -2.00 -16.17 15.27
C THR A 90 -2.08 -15.09 14.20
N LEU A 91 -2.14 -13.82 14.59
CA LEU A 91 -2.10 -12.70 13.66
C LEU A 91 -0.83 -12.73 12.79
N VAL A 92 0.35 -12.95 13.41
CA VAL A 92 1.63 -13.08 12.67
C VAL A 92 1.55 -14.19 11.62
N ARG A 93 0.95 -15.33 11.96
CA ARG A 93 0.79 -16.46 11.04
C ARG A 93 -0.17 -16.12 9.90
N LEU A 94 -1.31 -15.46 10.16
CA LEU A 94 -2.26 -15.02 9.16
C LEU A 94 -1.62 -14.03 8.16
N VAL A 95 -0.89 -13.05 8.67
CA VAL A 95 -0.15 -12.09 7.83
C VAL A 95 0.87 -12.81 6.95
N ASN A 96 1.65 -13.75 7.51
CA ASN A 96 2.62 -14.51 6.73
C ASN A 96 1.95 -15.37 5.64
N THR A 97 0.75 -15.90 5.89
CA THR A 97 -0.04 -16.62 4.88
C THR A 97 -0.50 -15.66 3.77
N ALA A 98 -1.06 -14.51 4.14
CA ALA A 98 -1.49 -13.49 3.19
C ALA A 98 -0.34 -13.02 2.29
N LEU A 99 0.83 -12.73 2.86
CA LEU A 99 2.02 -12.30 2.10
C LEU A 99 2.49 -13.35 1.08
N LYS A 100 2.23 -14.63 1.31
CA LYS A 100 2.61 -15.70 0.38
C LYS A 100 1.55 -15.98 -0.67
N GLN A 101 0.27 -15.81 -0.35
CA GLN A 101 -0.82 -16.36 -1.17
C GLN A 101 -1.77 -15.30 -1.73
N ASN A 102 -1.75 -14.05 -1.23
CA ASN A 102 -2.66 -13.01 -1.68
C ASN A 102 -2.48 -12.72 -3.19
N ARG A 103 -3.58 -12.81 -3.95
CA ARG A 103 -3.56 -12.68 -5.42
C ARG A 103 -3.22 -11.26 -5.88
N ASN A 104 -3.63 -10.23 -5.13
CA ASN A 104 -3.32 -8.84 -5.46
C ASN A 104 -1.83 -8.56 -5.30
N LEU A 105 -1.19 -9.09 -4.24
CA LEU A 105 0.26 -8.98 -4.04
C LEU A 105 1.02 -9.72 -5.14
N LEU A 106 0.63 -10.94 -5.48
CA LEU A 106 1.25 -11.68 -6.58
C LEU A 106 1.11 -10.95 -7.93
N THR A 107 -0.01 -10.25 -8.16
CA THR A 107 -0.20 -9.40 -9.33
C THR A 107 0.76 -8.20 -9.31
N ALA A 108 0.99 -7.57 -8.15
CA ALA A 108 1.96 -6.49 -8.03
C ALA A 108 3.40 -6.95 -8.34
N VAL A 109 3.78 -8.14 -7.87
CA VAL A 109 5.08 -8.76 -8.19
C VAL A 109 5.21 -9.04 -9.69
N ALA A 110 4.15 -9.56 -10.34
CA ALA A 110 4.15 -9.78 -11.78
C ALA A 110 4.30 -8.47 -12.59
N ARG A 111 3.70 -7.36 -12.13
CA ARG A 111 3.91 -6.03 -12.72
C ARG A 111 5.36 -5.57 -12.67
N ILE A 112 6.06 -5.81 -11.57
CA ILE A 112 7.49 -5.47 -11.51
C ILE A 112 8.27 -6.21 -12.59
N GLN A 113 7.96 -7.49 -12.84
CA GLN A 113 8.61 -8.26 -13.91
C GLN A 113 8.28 -7.71 -15.30
N GLU A 114 7.04 -7.27 -15.52
CA GLU A 114 6.63 -6.58 -16.76
C GLU A 114 7.48 -5.31 -16.98
N TYR A 115 7.57 -4.44 -15.98
CA TYR A 115 8.35 -3.20 -16.08
C TYR A 115 9.85 -3.46 -16.24
N ARG A 116 10.40 -4.50 -15.61
CA ARG A 116 11.79 -4.94 -15.84
C ARG A 116 12.02 -5.38 -17.28
N ALA A 117 11.06 -6.11 -17.87
CA ALA A 117 11.14 -6.49 -19.28
C ALA A 117 11.06 -5.25 -20.21
N GLN A 118 10.19 -4.27 -19.88
CA GLN A 118 10.11 -3.00 -20.61
C GLN A 118 11.44 -2.21 -20.51
N ALA A 119 12.08 -2.17 -19.34
CA ALA A 119 13.40 -1.55 -19.17
C ALA A 119 14.50 -2.29 -19.98
N GLY A 120 14.42 -3.62 -20.05
CA GLY A 120 15.24 -4.42 -20.96
C GLY A 120 15.05 -4.03 -22.42
N GLY A 121 13.79 -3.85 -22.85
CA GLY A 121 13.44 -3.33 -24.17
C GLY A 121 13.97 -1.91 -24.44
N ALA A 122 13.89 -1.02 -23.44
CA ALA A 122 14.44 0.34 -23.52
C ALA A 122 15.96 0.37 -23.62
N ARG A 123 16.65 -0.65 -23.08
CA ARG A 123 18.12 -0.82 -23.18
C ARG A 123 18.55 -1.31 -24.57
N ALA A 124 17.70 -2.08 -25.26
CA ALA A 124 18.07 -2.75 -26.51
C ALA A 124 18.62 -1.79 -27.59
N PRO A 125 18.11 -0.56 -27.81
CA PRO A 125 18.64 0.36 -28.80
C PRO A 125 20.08 0.89 -28.51
N LEU A 126 20.64 0.67 -27.29
CA LEU A 126 22.05 0.94 -27.01
C LEU A 126 22.99 -0.02 -27.76
N MET A 127 22.48 -1.14 -28.25
CA MET A 127 23.22 -2.14 -29.01
C MET A 127 22.81 -2.10 -30.47
N PRO A 128 23.71 -2.48 -31.41
CA PRO A 128 23.33 -2.60 -32.81
C PRO A 128 22.25 -3.68 -33.01
N SER A 129 21.28 -3.37 -33.88
CA SER A 129 20.31 -4.34 -34.38
C SER A 129 20.82 -5.02 -35.64
N VAL A 130 20.64 -6.33 -35.76
CA VAL A 130 20.98 -7.11 -36.93
C VAL A 130 19.73 -7.80 -37.44
N THR A 131 19.42 -7.57 -38.73
CA THR A 131 18.25 -8.17 -39.41
C THR A 131 18.71 -8.90 -40.66
N ALA A 132 18.07 -10.03 -40.97
CA ALA A 132 18.23 -10.67 -42.25
C ALA A 132 17.03 -10.36 -43.14
N ASN A 133 17.31 -9.87 -44.35
CA ASN A 133 16.27 -9.52 -45.32
C ASN A 133 16.46 -10.32 -46.61
N GLY A 134 15.36 -10.91 -47.07
CA GLY A 134 15.28 -11.60 -48.37
C GLY A 134 14.19 -10.95 -49.22
N SER A 135 14.51 -10.62 -50.47
CA SER A 135 13.53 -10.09 -51.42
C SER A 135 13.72 -10.64 -52.80
N VAL A 136 12.63 -10.89 -53.47
CA VAL A 136 12.58 -11.23 -54.93
C VAL A 136 11.61 -10.21 -55.52
N GLY A 137 12.07 -9.51 -56.55
CA GLY A 137 11.24 -8.47 -57.19
C GLY A 137 11.62 -8.27 -58.63
N SER A 138 10.71 -7.71 -59.39
CA SER A 138 10.95 -7.18 -60.71
C SER A 138 10.54 -5.70 -60.73
N ALA A 139 11.35 -4.86 -61.38
CA ALA A 139 11.03 -3.47 -61.58
C ALA A 139 11.32 -3.09 -63.01
N GLN A 140 10.55 -2.13 -63.53
CA GLN A 140 10.79 -1.51 -64.83
C GLN A 140 11.17 -0.06 -64.62
N VAL A 141 12.31 0.33 -65.15
CA VAL A 141 12.79 1.72 -65.13
C VAL A 141 12.57 2.32 -66.50
N ALA A 142 11.83 3.45 -66.53
CA ALA A 142 11.64 4.24 -67.72
C ALA A 142 12.38 5.58 -67.55
N LEU A 143 13.43 5.80 -68.31
CA LEU A 143 14.27 7.02 -68.28
C LEU A 143 13.90 8.02 -69.37
N GLY A 144 12.70 7.98 -69.92
CA GLY A 144 12.15 8.94 -70.90
C GLY A 144 12.82 8.99 -72.27
N PHE A 145 14.12 8.89 -72.36
CA PHE A 145 14.95 8.89 -73.57
C PHE A 145 15.62 7.56 -73.89
N ILE A 146 15.36 6.52 -73.09
CA ILE A 146 15.79 5.14 -73.32
C ILE A 146 14.57 4.21 -73.20
N PRO A 147 14.44 3.15 -74.02
CA PRO A 147 13.36 2.20 -73.88
C PRO A 147 13.29 1.64 -72.47
N PRO A 148 12.08 1.45 -71.90
CA PRO A 148 11.91 0.89 -70.58
C PRO A 148 12.63 -0.45 -70.42
N ALA A 149 13.53 -0.55 -69.44
CA ALA A 149 14.24 -1.77 -69.13
C ALA A 149 13.66 -2.45 -67.87
N SER A 150 13.26 -3.74 -68.03
CA SER A 150 12.83 -4.54 -66.90
C SER A 150 14.04 -5.23 -66.29
N TYR A 151 14.18 -5.18 -65.00
CA TYR A 151 15.20 -5.96 -64.30
C TYR A 151 14.55 -6.79 -63.17
N HIS A 152 15.06 -8.01 -63.01
CA HIS A 152 14.73 -8.87 -61.88
C HIS A 152 15.85 -8.79 -60.86
N ALA A 153 15.51 -8.77 -59.58
CA ALA A 153 16.48 -8.77 -58.51
C ALA A 153 16.04 -9.78 -57.42
N THR A 154 16.90 -10.68 -57.12
CA THR A 154 16.83 -11.50 -55.90
C THR A 154 17.94 -11.04 -54.97
N ARG A 155 17.60 -10.65 -53.79
CA ARG A 155 18.53 -10.13 -52.79
C ARG A 155 18.38 -10.85 -51.49
N VAL A 156 19.49 -11.19 -50.83
CA VAL A 156 19.55 -11.68 -49.46
C VAL A 156 20.69 -10.93 -48.78
N THR A 157 20.34 -10.18 -47.72
CA THR A 157 21.30 -9.34 -46.94
C THR A 157 21.12 -9.53 -45.48
N GLY A 158 22.21 -9.44 -44.70
CA GLY A 158 22.23 -9.13 -43.31
C GLY A 158 22.46 -7.63 -43.16
N ASP A 159 21.57 -6.96 -42.47
CA ASP A 159 21.59 -5.51 -42.30
C ASP A 159 21.84 -5.18 -40.83
N VAL A 160 22.78 -4.27 -40.56
CA VAL A 160 23.10 -3.74 -39.23
C VAL A 160 22.63 -2.30 -39.16
N SER A 161 21.95 -1.96 -38.09
CA SER A 161 21.54 -0.58 -37.80
C SER A 161 21.81 -0.26 -36.33
N TRP A 162 22.47 0.88 -36.10
CA TRP A 162 22.81 1.33 -34.75
C TRP A 162 22.78 2.84 -34.64
N GLU A 163 22.02 3.36 -33.65
CA GLU A 163 22.04 4.77 -33.30
C GLU A 163 23.11 5.02 -32.26
N LEU A 164 24.05 5.92 -32.58
CA LEU A 164 25.07 6.36 -31.62
C LEU A 164 24.45 7.41 -30.72
N ASP A 165 24.26 7.08 -29.45
CA ASP A 165 23.53 7.90 -28.47
C ASP A 165 24.40 9.06 -27.93
N PHE A 166 24.86 9.96 -28.81
CA PHE A 166 25.68 11.12 -28.40
C PHE A 166 24.92 12.06 -27.45
N TRP A 167 23.65 12.28 -27.73
CA TRP A 167 22.82 13.25 -27.01
C TRP A 167 22.12 12.65 -25.79
N GLY A 168 22.21 11.37 -25.58
CA GLY A 168 21.61 10.67 -24.45
C GLY A 168 20.13 10.34 -24.61
N ARG A 169 19.57 10.39 -25.81
CA ARG A 169 18.16 10.08 -26.06
C ARG A 169 17.79 8.68 -25.56
N ILE A 170 18.59 7.68 -25.90
CA ILE A 170 18.34 6.28 -25.51
C ILE A 170 18.64 6.08 -24.02
N ARG A 171 19.72 6.69 -23.50
CA ARG A 171 20.07 6.63 -22.07
C ARG A 171 18.97 7.25 -21.21
N HIS A 172 18.46 8.42 -21.56
CA HIS A 172 17.29 9.02 -20.88
C HIS A 172 16.04 8.14 -20.95
N GLY A 173 15.81 7.46 -22.09
CA GLY A 173 14.73 6.47 -22.22
C GLY A 173 14.90 5.29 -21.24
N LEU A 174 16.12 4.79 -21.11
CA LEU A 174 16.46 3.74 -20.13
C LEU A 174 16.32 4.23 -18.68
N ASP A 175 16.79 5.44 -18.38
CA ASP A 175 16.67 6.05 -17.05
C ASP A 175 15.19 6.22 -16.67
N ALA A 176 14.33 6.64 -17.61
CA ALA A 176 12.89 6.72 -17.40
C ALA A 176 12.29 5.34 -17.09
N ALA A 177 12.65 4.31 -17.87
CA ALA A 177 12.17 2.95 -17.65
C ALA A 177 12.65 2.36 -16.31
N ASN A 178 13.89 2.63 -15.91
CA ASN A 178 14.42 2.22 -14.61
C ASN A 178 13.69 2.92 -13.45
N ALA A 179 13.38 4.22 -13.61
CA ALA A 179 12.59 4.96 -12.63
C ALA A 179 11.15 4.42 -12.53
N ASP A 180 10.55 4.01 -13.65
CA ASP A 180 9.24 3.32 -13.64
C ASP A 180 9.31 1.98 -12.90
N VAL A 181 10.36 1.18 -13.09
CA VAL A 181 10.58 -0.05 -12.29
C VAL A 181 10.65 0.28 -10.81
N ALA A 182 11.42 1.32 -10.42
CA ALA A 182 11.53 1.73 -9.02
C ALA A 182 10.18 2.22 -8.45
N ALA A 183 9.35 2.89 -9.26
CA ALA A 183 8.00 3.28 -8.87
C ALA A 183 7.09 2.06 -8.62
N GLN A 184 7.21 1.00 -9.45
CA GLN A 184 6.43 -0.24 -9.24
C GLN A 184 6.90 -1.03 -8.01
N VAL A 185 8.20 -1.01 -7.69
CA VAL A 185 8.72 -1.59 -6.44
C VAL A 185 8.16 -0.84 -5.21
N ALA A 186 8.07 0.49 -5.28
CA ALA A 186 7.43 1.26 -4.23
C ALA A 186 5.92 0.96 -4.12
N ALA A 187 5.21 0.81 -5.25
CA ALA A 187 3.81 0.43 -5.28
C ALA A 187 3.56 -0.98 -4.68
N GLU A 188 4.44 -1.94 -4.92
CA GLU A 188 4.39 -3.26 -4.29
C GLU A 188 4.50 -3.17 -2.77
N ARG A 189 5.45 -2.37 -2.26
CA ARG A 189 5.59 -2.11 -0.82
C ARG A 189 4.30 -1.50 -0.24
N GLY A 190 3.66 -0.58 -0.96
CA GLY A 190 2.35 -0.03 -0.59
C GLY A 190 1.26 -1.10 -0.53
N THR A 191 1.27 -2.03 -1.47
CA THR A 191 0.35 -3.18 -1.49
C THR A 191 0.58 -4.10 -0.29
N ILE A 192 1.83 -4.40 0.05
CA ILE A 192 2.19 -5.19 1.25
C ILE A 192 1.69 -4.48 2.51
N LEU A 193 1.98 -3.18 2.65
CA LEU A 193 1.56 -2.40 3.82
C LEU A 193 0.04 -2.39 3.99
N SER A 194 -0.70 -2.18 2.91
CA SER A 194 -2.16 -2.24 2.93
C SER A 194 -2.67 -3.64 3.28
N LEU A 195 -2.13 -4.69 2.65
CA LEU A 195 -2.52 -6.08 2.92
C LEU A 195 -2.32 -6.46 4.39
N VAL A 196 -1.17 -6.11 4.97
CA VAL A 196 -0.86 -6.38 6.38
C VAL A 196 -1.83 -5.65 7.29
N SER A 197 -2.13 -4.38 7.01
CA SER A 197 -3.11 -3.59 7.77
C SER A 197 -4.53 -4.15 7.64
N ASP A 198 -4.95 -4.54 6.43
CA ASP A 198 -6.28 -5.07 6.17
C ASP A 198 -6.50 -6.44 6.85
N VAL A 199 -5.47 -7.32 6.85
CA VAL A 199 -5.51 -8.60 7.57
C VAL A 199 -5.59 -8.37 9.08
N ALA A 200 -4.81 -7.42 9.61
CA ALA A 200 -4.84 -7.09 11.04
C ALA A 200 -6.19 -6.53 11.45
N THR A 201 -6.72 -5.54 10.73
CA THR A 201 -8.02 -4.94 11.01
C THR A 201 -9.15 -5.97 10.93
N GLY A 202 -9.16 -6.80 9.88
CA GLY A 202 -10.16 -7.86 9.73
C GLY A 202 -10.10 -8.92 10.83
N TYR A 203 -8.90 -9.27 11.31
CA TYR A 203 -8.73 -10.19 12.43
C TYR A 203 -9.19 -9.57 13.77
N LEU A 204 -8.85 -8.31 14.03
CA LEU A 204 -9.29 -7.58 15.22
C LEU A 204 -10.81 -7.41 15.24
N GLN A 205 -11.43 -7.13 14.07
CA GLN A 205 -12.88 -7.09 13.92
C GLN A 205 -13.52 -8.45 14.23
N LEU A 206 -12.88 -9.56 13.81
CA LEU A 206 -13.38 -10.90 14.12
C LEU A 206 -13.32 -11.20 15.63
N LEU A 207 -12.28 -10.75 16.33
CA LEU A 207 -12.18 -10.86 17.79
C LEU A 207 -13.25 -10.01 18.49
N GLU A 208 -13.53 -8.83 17.98
CA GLU A 208 -14.58 -7.95 18.51
C GLU A 208 -15.96 -8.60 18.36
N LEU A 209 -16.27 -9.14 17.19
CA LEU A 209 -17.53 -9.85 16.94
C LEU A 209 -17.67 -11.11 17.78
N ASP A 210 -16.57 -11.82 18.09
CA ASP A 210 -16.55 -12.92 19.05
C ASP A 210 -16.93 -12.41 20.46
N GLN A 211 -16.37 -11.28 20.89
CA GLN A 211 -16.67 -10.65 22.18
C GLN A 211 -18.14 -10.17 22.26
N GLU A 212 -18.66 -9.50 21.22
CA GLU A 212 -20.09 -9.11 21.17
C GLU A 212 -21.01 -10.33 21.20
N HIS A 213 -20.65 -11.40 20.50
CA HIS A 213 -21.39 -12.66 20.52
C HIS A 213 -21.46 -13.24 21.91
N ASP A 214 -20.35 -13.32 22.63
CA ASP A 214 -20.28 -13.86 24.00
C ASP A 214 -21.07 -12.99 24.98
N ILE A 215 -21.01 -11.65 24.88
CA ILE A 215 -21.84 -10.72 25.65
C ILE A 215 -23.31 -10.96 25.40
N ALA A 216 -23.72 -11.11 24.14
CA ALA A 216 -25.11 -11.35 23.77
C ALA A 216 -25.59 -12.72 24.27
N GLN A 217 -24.79 -13.77 24.16
CA GLN A 217 -25.09 -15.12 24.64
C GLN A 217 -25.28 -15.17 26.16
N GLN A 218 -24.35 -14.58 26.92
CA GLN A 218 -24.45 -14.51 28.39
C GLN A 218 -25.64 -13.69 28.84
N THR A 219 -25.90 -12.55 28.18
CA THR A 219 -27.07 -11.72 28.46
C THR A 219 -28.39 -12.44 28.14
N LEU A 220 -28.45 -13.17 27.02
CA LEU A 220 -29.62 -13.96 26.66
C LEU A 220 -29.91 -15.03 27.72
N ALA A 221 -28.91 -15.78 28.13
CA ALA A 221 -29.06 -16.82 29.16
C ALA A 221 -29.55 -16.23 30.51
N SER A 222 -28.96 -15.10 30.93
CA SER A 222 -29.36 -14.40 32.17
C SER A 222 -30.82 -13.92 32.10
N ARG A 223 -31.23 -13.31 30.96
CA ARG A 223 -32.61 -12.83 30.79
C ARG A 223 -33.64 -13.96 30.65
N GLN A 224 -33.26 -15.09 30.07
CA GLN A 224 -34.11 -16.28 30.04
C GLN A 224 -34.37 -16.84 31.44
N ALA A 225 -33.34 -16.91 32.29
CA ALA A 225 -33.49 -17.33 33.68
C ALA A 225 -34.41 -16.36 34.46
N THR A 226 -34.24 -15.05 34.25
CA THR A 226 -35.09 -14.04 34.89
C THR A 226 -36.54 -14.14 34.41
N LEU A 227 -36.79 -14.40 33.11
CA LEU A 227 -38.15 -14.60 32.57
C LEU A 227 -38.80 -15.85 33.18
N ALA A 228 -38.09 -16.94 33.41
CA ALA A 228 -38.62 -18.12 34.05
C ALA A 228 -39.14 -17.79 35.47
N ILE A 229 -38.35 -17.07 36.28
CA ILE A 229 -38.77 -16.61 37.61
C ILE A 229 -40.02 -15.68 37.50
N ALA A 230 -40.05 -14.79 36.55
CA ALA A 230 -41.16 -13.89 36.34
C ALA A 230 -42.47 -14.67 36.00
N ARG A 231 -42.37 -15.71 35.17
CA ARG A 231 -43.53 -16.56 34.83
C ARG A 231 -44.08 -17.32 36.06
N ASP A 232 -43.20 -17.84 36.91
CA ASP A 232 -43.60 -18.48 38.15
C ASP A 232 -44.31 -17.50 39.09
N ARG A 233 -43.81 -16.29 39.26
CA ARG A 233 -44.42 -15.24 40.06
C ARG A 233 -45.78 -14.80 39.50
N TYR A 234 -45.93 -14.74 38.18
CA TYR A 234 -47.24 -14.46 37.57
C TYR A 234 -48.25 -15.55 37.85
N GLN A 235 -47.87 -16.82 37.74
CA GLN A 235 -48.75 -17.95 38.11
C GLN A 235 -49.19 -17.89 39.55
N GLN A 236 -48.35 -17.34 40.43
CA GLN A 236 -48.70 -17.13 41.85
C GLN A 236 -49.44 -15.85 42.12
N GLY A 237 -49.78 -15.05 41.08
CA GLY A 237 -50.50 -13.80 41.20
C GLY A 237 -49.71 -12.64 41.78
N GLN A 238 -48.35 -12.75 41.83
CA GLN A 238 -47.48 -11.76 42.46
C GLN A 238 -47.06 -10.61 41.51
N ILE A 239 -47.13 -10.80 40.19
CA ILE A 239 -46.84 -9.79 39.19
C ILE A 239 -47.90 -9.78 38.10
N SER A 240 -47.97 -8.70 37.28
CA SER A 240 -48.93 -8.54 36.20
C SER A 240 -48.48 -9.24 34.90
N GLU A 241 -49.41 -9.48 33.98
CA GLU A 241 -49.11 -9.96 32.63
C GLU A 241 -48.23 -8.95 31.86
N LEU A 242 -48.41 -7.66 32.10
CA LEU A 242 -47.60 -6.62 31.52
C LEU A 242 -46.09 -6.85 31.85
N ASP A 243 -45.81 -7.16 33.10
CA ASP A 243 -44.42 -7.44 33.54
C ASP A 243 -43.84 -8.63 32.79
N VAL A 244 -44.60 -9.72 32.62
CA VAL A 244 -44.15 -10.90 31.85
C VAL A 244 -43.83 -10.54 30.40
N LYS A 245 -44.70 -9.73 29.74
CA LYS A 245 -44.48 -9.27 28.36
C LYS A 245 -43.22 -8.40 28.25
N GLN A 246 -42.94 -7.60 29.26
CA GLN A 246 -41.69 -6.81 29.28
C GLN A 246 -40.48 -7.71 29.43
N PHE A 247 -40.48 -8.76 30.23
CA PHE A 247 -39.43 -9.75 30.32
C PHE A 247 -39.22 -10.51 28.98
N GLU A 248 -40.34 -10.90 28.33
CA GLU A 248 -40.29 -11.55 27.01
C GLU A 248 -39.60 -10.62 25.98
N ALA A 249 -39.96 -9.34 25.95
CA ALA A 249 -39.30 -8.36 25.08
C ALA A 249 -37.78 -8.20 25.38
N GLN A 250 -37.40 -8.30 26.66
CA GLN A 250 -36.00 -8.21 27.03
C GLN A 250 -35.14 -9.43 26.62
N VAL A 251 -35.74 -10.60 26.55
CA VAL A 251 -35.10 -11.82 26.01
C VAL A 251 -34.88 -11.69 24.50
N ALA A 252 -35.82 -11.05 23.79
CA ALA A 252 -35.72 -10.89 22.35
C ALA A 252 -34.51 -9.98 21.92
N ALA A 253 -34.19 -8.95 22.67
CA ALA A 253 -33.12 -8.00 22.32
C ALA A 253 -31.73 -8.65 22.14
N PRO A 254 -31.16 -9.40 23.12
CA PRO A 254 -29.89 -10.09 22.93
C PRO A 254 -29.96 -11.24 21.91
N ALA A 255 -31.15 -11.86 21.71
CA ALA A 255 -31.30 -12.85 20.65
C ALA A 255 -31.16 -12.26 19.25
N VAL A 256 -31.64 -11.02 19.02
CA VAL A 256 -31.40 -10.28 17.76
C VAL A 256 -29.89 -10.01 17.60
N THR A 257 -29.21 -9.50 18.62
CA THR A 257 -27.76 -9.25 18.58
C THR A 257 -26.99 -10.54 18.28
N LEU A 258 -27.37 -11.65 18.91
CA LEU A 258 -26.74 -12.96 18.68
C LEU A 258 -26.85 -13.42 17.21
N ALA A 259 -28.03 -13.26 16.61
CA ALA A 259 -28.23 -13.61 15.19
C ALA A 259 -27.45 -12.66 14.25
N GLN A 260 -27.34 -11.38 14.61
CA GLN A 260 -26.54 -10.39 13.85
C GLN A 260 -25.05 -10.70 13.93
N THR A 261 -24.50 -10.87 15.13
CA THR A 261 -23.08 -11.18 15.31
C THR A 261 -22.70 -12.51 14.67
N GLN A 262 -23.55 -13.52 14.70
CA GLN A 262 -23.31 -14.79 14.00
C GLN A 262 -23.15 -14.60 12.50
N ARG A 263 -24.01 -13.81 11.86
CA ARG A 263 -23.89 -13.47 10.44
C ARG A 263 -22.62 -12.67 10.15
N GLU A 264 -22.34 -11.66 10.95
CA GLU A 264 -21.20 -10.76 10.76
C GLU A 264 -19.86 -11.48 10.96
N ARG A 265 -19.76 -12.40 11.93
CA ARG A 265 -18.62 -13.31 12.12
C ARG A 265 -18.35 -14.17 10.87
N ALA A 266 -19.40 -14.75 10.30
CA ALA A 266 -19.26 -15.52 9.06
C ALA A 266 -18.75 -14.64 7.91
N GLN A 267 -19.31 -13.44 7.74
CA GLN A 267 -18.91 -12.50 6.70
C GLN A 267 -17.46 -12.03 6.90
N ALA A 268 -17.05 -11.70 8.13
CA ALA A 268 -15.67 -11.31 8.45
C ALA A 268 -14.68 -12.46 8.19
N THR A 269 -15.06 -13.70 8.53
CA THR A 269 -14.26 -14.90 8.19
C THR A 269 -14.10 -15.06 6.69
N HIS A 270 -15.17 -14.88 5.90
CA HIS A 270 -15.07 -14.97 4.44
C HIS A 270 -14.18 -13.85 3.85
N ALA A 271 -14.29 -12.62 4.37
CA ALA A 271 -13.45 -11.50 3.93
C ALA A 271 -11.97 -11.76 4.23
N LEU A 272 -11.65 -12.25 5.43
CA LEU A 272 -10.29 -12.63 5.79
C LEU A 272 -9.74 -13.75 4.89
N ASN A 273 -10.53 -14.77 4.59
CA ASN A 273 -10.10 -15.85 3.68
C ASN A 273 -9.72 -15.32 2.29
N VAL A 274 -10.43 -14.32 1.78
CA VAL A 274 -10.06 -13.66 0.51
C VAL A 274 -8.71 -12.96 0.63
N LEU A 275 -8.45 -12.25 1.74
CA LEU A 275 -7.16 -11.59 1.99
C LEU A 275 -6.02 -12.62 2.13
N LEU A 276 -6.28 -13.76 2.75
CA LEU A 276 -5.31 -14.84 2.89
C LEU A 276 -5.04 -15.58 1.56
N GLY A 277 -5.90 -15.39 0.54
CA GLY A 277 -5.83 -16.12 -0.72
C GLY A 277 -6.25 -17.59 -0.61
N GLU A 278 -6.98 -17.93 0.46
CA GLU A 278 -7.50 -19.26 0.77
C GLU A 278 -9.00 -19.36 0.44
N GLY A 279 -9.53 -20.58 0.44
CA GLY A 279 -10.95 -20.82 0.32
C GLY A 279 -11.70 -20.60 1.63
N SER A 280 -12.75 -21.37 1.89
CA SER A 280 -13.49 -21.29 3.16
C SER A 280 -12.78 -22.09 4.26
N VAL A 281 -11.87 -21.43 4.99
CA VAL A 281 -11.13 -22.02 6.10
C VAL A 281 -11.54 -21.32 7.40
N GLU A 282 -11.59 -22.06 8.49
CA GLU A 282 -11.83 -21.48 9.81
C GLU A 282 -10.61 -20.68 10.28
N ILE A 283 -10.83 -19.45 10.73
CA ILE A 283 -9.77 -18.57 11.22
C ILE A 283 -9.54 -18.86 12.71
N PRO A 284 -8.33 -19.31 13.11
CA PRO A 284 -8.02 -19.54 14.51
C PRO A 284 -7.95 -18.22 15.30
N ARG A 285 -8.25 -18.27 16.60
CA ARG A 285 -8.14 -17.14 17.55
C ARG A 285 -6.91 -17.34 18.42
N GLY A 286 -6.13 -16.27 18.59
CA GLY A 286 -4.88 -16.32 19.38
C GLY A 286 -5.01 -15.71 20.78
N GLY A 287 -5.81 -14.67 20.91
CA GLY A 287 -5.99 -13.94 22.16
C GLY A 287 -7.34 -13.23 22.23
N SER A 288 -7.60 -12.51 23.33
CA SER A 288 -8.78 -11.65 23.47
C SER A 288 -8.48 -10.22 23.01
N LEU A 289 -9.55 -9.50 22.63
CA LEU A 289 -9.46 -8.08 22.28
C LEU A 289 -8.90 -7.25 23.46
N ALA A 290 -9.33 -7.55 24.68
CA ALA A 290 -8.88 -6.86 25.89
C ALA A 290 -7.38 -7.06 26.16
N ASP A 291 -6.80 -8.21 25.85
CA ASP A 291 -5.37 -8.46 26.03
C ASP A 291 -4.55 -7.69 24.98
N ALA A 292 -5.05 -7.57 23.74
CA ALA A 292 -4.43 -6.77 22.70
C ALA A 292 -4.41 -5.28 23.07
N VAL A 293 -5.51 -4.75 23.66
CA VAL A 293 -5.57 -3.36 24.17
C VAL A 293 -4.53 -3.10 25.26
N LYS A 294 -4.38 -4.03 26.23
CA LYS A 294 -3.39 -3.91 27.31
C LYS A 294 -1.95 -3.91 26.81
N ALA A 295 -1.67 -4.64 25.72
CA ALA A 295 -0.34 -4.74 25.14
C ALA A 295 0.05 -3.51 24.30
N LEU A 296 -0.92 -2.68 23.91
CA LEU A 296 -0.71 -1.57 23.00
C LEU A 296 0.09 -0.43 23.66
N VAL A 297 1.22 -0.08 23.03
CA VAL A 297 2.05 1.09 23.39
C VAL A 297 2.05 2.09 22.23
N VAL A 298 1.56 3.29 22.49
CA VAL A 298 1.46 4.37 21.49
C VAL A 298 2.44 5.49 21.81
N PRO A 299 3.22 5.97 20.83
CA PRO A 299 4.10 7.11 21.03
C PRO A 299 3.32 8.44 20.99
N ASP A 300 3.71 9.42 21.83
CA ASP A 300 3.10 10.75 21.86
C ASP A 300 3.49 11.62 20.64
N SER A 301 4.59 11.32 19.97
CA SER A 301 5.06 12.06 18.78
C SER A 301 5.96 11.20 17.92
N VAL A 302 5.97 11.47 16.61
CA VAL A 302 6.78 10.76 15.61
C VAL A 302 7.62 11.73 14.79
N PRO A 303 8.86 11.32 14.39
CA PRO A 303 9.68 12.13 13.49
C PRO A 303 9.05 12.26 12.11
N ALA A 304 8.98 13.46 11.55
CA ALA A 304 8.43 13.68 10.20
C ALA A 304 9.28 13.00 9.10
N SER A 305 10.56 12.69 9.37
CA SER A 305 11.43 11.95 8.46
C SER A 305 10.92 10.54 8.10
N LEU A 306 10.05 9.95 8.94
CA LEU A 306 9.41 8.67 8.63
C LEU A 306 8.49 8.75 7.40
N LEU A 307 7.95 9.92 7.06
CA LEU A 307 7.14 10.12 5.86
C LEU A 307 7.93 9.83 4.57
N ASN A 308 9.27 10.02 4.58
CA ASN A 308 10.13 9.70 3.45
C ASN A 308 10.19 8.19 3.16
N ARG A 309 9.81 7.35 4.13
CA ARG A 309 9.77 5.88 3.99
C ARG A 309 8.44 5.38 3.42
N ARG A 310 7.43 6.24 3.35
CA ARG A 310 6.11 5.86 2.83
C ARG A 310 6.20 5.43 1.36
N PRO A 311 5.66 4.25 1.05
CA PRO A 311 5.72 3.71 -0.31
C PRO A 311 5.02 4.59 -1.35
N ASP A 312 3.91 5.25 -1.00
CA ASP A 312 3.16 6.16 -1.89
C ASP A 312 3.96 7.42 -2.22
N VAL A 313 4.66 8.00 -1.24
CA VAL A 313 5.55 9.15 -1.45
C VAL A 313 6.74 8.75 -2.32
N GLN A 314 7.36 7.59 -2.04
CA GLN A 314 8.45 7.05 -2.86
C GLN A 314 8.00 6.75 -4.29
N GLN A 315 6.81 6.18 -4.48
CA GLN A 315 6.25 5.93 -5.80
C GLN A 315 6.09 7.23 -6.60
N ALA A 316 5.50 8.26 -5.99
CA ALA A 316 5.32 9.57 -6.64
C ALA A 316 6.66 10.25 -6.96
N GLU A 317 7.65 10.12 -6.08
CA GLU A 317 9.03 10.59 -6.32
C GLU A 317 9.66 9.92 -7.55
N ARG A 318 9.55 8.57 -7.65
CA ARG A 318 10.09 7.82 -8.79
C ARG A 318 9.36 8.13 -10.08
N GLN A 319 8.06 8.39 -10.04
CA GLN A 319 7.29 8.86 -11.20
C GLN A 319 7.73 10.26 -11.65
N TYR A 320 8.05 11.16 -10.72
CA TYR A 320 8.63 12.47 -11.03
C TYR A 320 10.01 12.31 -11.68
N ALA A 321 10.87 11.42 -11.18
CA ALA A 321 12.16 11.11 -11.80
C ALA A 321 11.98 10.55 -13.22
N ALA A 322 11.04 9.65 -13.43
CA ALA A 322 10.73 9.10 -14.75
C ALA A 322 10.25 10.18 -15.74
N ALA A 323 9.39 11.09 -15.31
CA ALA A 323 8.92 12.21 -16.11
C ALA A 323 10.07 13.16 -16.50
N THR A 324 11.00 13.42 -15.57
CA THR A 324 12.21 14.25 -15.81
C THR A 324 13.13 13.59 -16.83
N ALA A 325 13.36 12.28 -16.73
CA ALA A 325 14.13 11.54 -17.72
C ALA A 325 13.46 11.55 -19.11
N ARG A 326 12.12 11.43 -19.17
CA ARG A 326 11.38 11.57 -20.45
C ARG A 326 11.48 12.96 -21.05
N LEU A 327 11.60 14.02 -20.25
CA LEU A 327 11.90 15.36 -20.75
C LEU A 327 13.28 15.38 -21.37
N GLY A 328 14.30 14.82 -20.72
CA GLY A 328 15.64 14.70 -21.29
C GLY A 328 15.65 13.94 -22.63
N MET A 329 14.85 12.86 -22.74
CA MET A 329 14.65 12.12 -23.98
C MET A 329 14.04 13.00 -25.09
N ALA A 330 13.02 13.83 -24.75
CA ALA A 330 12.36 14.72 -25.69
C ALA A 330 13.25 15.87 -26.13
N ASP A 331 14.03 16.45 -25.24
CA ASP A 331 15.02 17.49 -25.58
C ASP A 331 16.15 16.91 -26.43
N ALA A 332 16.66 15.71 -26.14
CA ALA A 332 17.66 15.02 -26.96
C ALA A 332 17.13 14.62 -28.34
N ALA A 333 15.85 14.31 -28.48
CA ALA A 333 15.22 14.00 -29.77
C ALA A 333 15.17 15.20 -30.74
N ARG A 334 15.42 16.42 -30.29
CA ARG A 334 15.53 17.63 -31.12
C ARG A 334 16.92 17.75 -31.76
N MET A 335 17.89 16.97 -31.28
CA MET A 335 19.23 16.93 -31.82
C MET A 335 19.33 15.94 -32.98
N PRO A 336 20.25 16.15 -33.92
CA PRO A 336 20.41 15.28 -35.09
C PRO A 336 20.86 13.88 -34.66
N PRO A 337 20.07 12.79 -34.92
CA PRO A 337 20.50 11.43 -34.64
C PRO A 337 21.69 11.05 -35.55
N VAL A 338 22.61 10.31 -34.98
CA VAL A 338 23.78 9.77 -35.71
C VAL A 338 23.57 8.26 -35.83
N MET A 339 23.44 7.78 -37.08
CA MET A 339 23.14 6.37 -37.38
C MET A 339 24.31 5.71 -38.09
N VAL A 340 24.68 4.53 -37.65
CA VAL A 340 25.55 3.62 -38.38
C VAL A 340 24.67 2.55 -38.99
N THR A 341 24.73 2.42 -40.33
CA THR A 341 24.02 1.36 -41.05
C THR A 341 25.01 0.58 -41.89
N GLY A 342 24.82 -0.71 -41.97
CA GLY A 342 25.63 -1.58 -42.81
C GLY A 342 24.80 -2.69 -43.40
N SER A 343 25.16 -3.14 -44.60
CA SER A 343 24.58 -4.33 -45.20
C SER A 343 25.67 -5.21 -45.81
N TYR A 344 25.49 -6.51 -45.70
CA TYR A 344 26.33 -7.50 -46.37
C TYR A 344 25.46 -8.66 -46.87
N GLY A 345 25.67 -9.07 -48.12
CA GLY A 345 24.91 -10.17 -48.71
C GLY A 345 25.16 -10.39 -50.16
N SER A 346 24.18 -10.88 -50.90
CA SER A 346 24.23 -11.15 -52.33
C SER A 346 22.98 -10.60 -53.02
N GLN A 347 23.18 -10.11 -54.25
CA GLN A 347 22.10 -9.63 -55.14
C GLN A 347 22.35 -10.13 -56.53
N ALA A 348 21.38 -10.86 -57.13
CA ALA A 348 21.47 -11.44 -58.44
C ALA A 348 20.19 -11.20 -59.25
N ALA A 349 20.33 -11.17 -60.58
CA ALA A 349 19.16 -11.08 -61.51
C ALA A 349 18.32 -12.38 -61.53
N LYS A 350 18.94 -13.53 -61.26
CA LYS A 350 18.26 -14.83 -61.20
C LYS A 350 18.55 -15.49 -59.83
N PRO A 351 17.59 -16.16 -59.23
CA PRO A 351 17.80 -16.86 -57.95
C PRO A 351 18.96 -17.84 -57.93
N ASP A 352 19.17 -18.55 -59.01
CA ASP A 352 20.24 -19.57 -59.19
C ASP A 352 21.65 -19.00 -59.01
N ASN A 353 21.81 -17.72 -59.30
CA ASN A 353 23.09 -17.00 -59.21
C ASN A 353 23.31 -16.28 -57.87
N LEU A 354 22.39 -16.40 -56.95
CA LEU A 354 22.43 -15.62 -55.69
C LEU A 354 23.69 -15.89 -54.85
N PHE A 355 24.18 -17.11 -54.84
CA PHE A 355 25.36 -17.51 -54.05
C PHE A 355 26.68 -17.48 -54.87
N ASN A 356 26.65 -16.91 -56.07
CA ASN A 356 27.88 -16.73 -56.83
C ASN A 356 28.78 -15.66 -56.15
N PRO A 357 30.11 -15.87 -56.04
CA PRO A 357 31.02 -14.90 -55.46
C PRO A 357 30.96 -13.48 -56.07
N ASN A 358 30.57 -13.38 -57.32
CA ASN A 358 30.51 -12.11 -58.07
C ASN A 358 29.20 -11.34 -57.81
N THR A 359 28.24 -11.88 -57.04
CA THR A 359 26.99 -11.24 -56.69
C THR A 359 26.99 -10.64 -55.28
N ARG A 360 28.13 -10.66 -54.60
CA ARG A 360 28.31 -10.12 -53.24
C ARG A 360 28.15 -8.59 -53.28
N VAL A 361 27.36 -8.10 -52.34
CA VAL A 361 27.13 -6.65 -52.15
C VAL A 361 27.38 -6.29 -50.68
N TYR A 362 27.98 -5.17 -50.43
CA TYR A 362 28.12 -4.60 -49.07
C TYR A 362 27.98 -3.09 -49.10
N SER A 363 27.53 -2.55 -47.98
CA SER A 363 27.53 -1.12 -47.73
C SER A 363 27.82 -0.87 -46.25
N LEU A 364 28.50 0.25 -45.95
CA LEU A 364 28.67 0.76 -44.58
C LEU A 364 28.53 2.28 -44.69
N GLN A 365 27.63 2.82 -43.90
CA GLN A 365 27.28 4.26 -43.96
C GLN A 365 27.19 4.82 -42.55
N LEU A 366 27.73 6.02 -42.36
CA LEU A 366 27.47 6.87 -41.22
C LEU A 366 26.58 8.03 -41.69
N GLY A 367 25.37 8.07 -41.14
CA GLY A 367 24.35 9.04 -41.52
C GLY A 367 24.02 9.99 -40.38
N VAL A 368 23.88 11.27 -40.69
CA VAL A 368 23.35 12.28 -39.77
C VAL A 368 22.15 12.92 -40.45
N SER A 369 21.01 13.00 -39.76
CA SER A 369 19.79 13.61 -40.31
C SER A 369 19.36 14.75 -39.40
N ILE A 370 19.15 15.95 -39.98
CA ILE A 370 18.73 17.14 -39.23
C ILE A 370 17.38 17.58 -39.83
N PRO A 371 16.29 17.53 -39.05
CA PRO A 371 15.01 18.08 -39.47
C PRO A 371 15.11 19.63 -39.50
N LEU A 372 15.06 20.23 -40.68
CA LEU A 372 15.10 21.69 -40.82
C LEU A 372 13.73 22.32 -40.53
N PHE A 373 12.67 21.62 -40.87
CA PHE A 373 11.28 22.06 -40.63
C PHE A 373 10.40 20.82 -40.36
N ASP A 374 9.71 20.81 -39.26
CA ASP A 374 8.82 19.72 -38.83
C ASP A 374 7.43 20.22 -38.35
N GLY A 375 7.10 21.48 -38.67
CA GLY A 375 5.85 22.11 -38.25
C GLY A 375 5.73 22.34 -36.75
N GLY A 376 6.86 22.34 -36.01
CA GLY A 376 6.87 22.54 -34.57
C GLY A 376 6.74 21.24 -33.72
N ARG A 377 6.60 20.08 -34.35
CA ARG A 377 6.30 18.79 -33.70
C ARG A 377 7.28 18.45 -32.59
N LEU A 378 8.59 18.61 -32.80
CA LEU A 378 9.60 18.31 -31.77
C LEU A 378 9.59 19.31 -30.61
N ALA A 379 9.30 20.60 -30.92
CA ALA A 379 9.14 21.62 -29.88
C ALA A 379 7.91 21.34 -29.00
N ASP A 380 6.80 20.98 -29.60
CA ASP A 380 5.56 20.65 -28.90
C ASP A 380 5.70 19.36 -28.07
N GLN A 381 6.42 18.34 -28.57
CA GLN A 381 6.75 17.15 -27.80
C GLN A 381 7.55 17.47 -26.53
N ALA A 382 8.53 18.37 -26.62
CA ALA A 382 9.28 18.83 -25.45
C ALA A 382 8.39 19.67 -24.51
N ALA A 383 7.47 20.49 -25.03
CA ALA A 383 6.52 21.24 -24.22
C ALA A 383 5.55 20.31 -23.47
N VAL A 384 5.05 19.25 -24.12
CA VAL A 384 4.25 18.20 -23.48
C VAL A 384 5.04 17.51 -22.36
N ALA A 385 6.30 17.16 -22.63
CA ALA A 385 7.15 16.53 -21.63
C ALA A 385 7.38 17.45 -20.41
N ARG A 386 7.61 18.76 -20.61
CA ARG A 386 7.73 19.74 -19.51
C ARG A 386 6.46 19.84 -18.68
N ALA A 387 5.29 19.90 -19.33
CA ALA A 387 4.01 19.92 -18.63
C ALA A 387 3.81 18.64 -17.78
N ARG A 388 4.24 17.48 -18.29
CA ARG A 388 4.20 16.20 -17.52
C ARG A 388 5.16 16.19 -16.33
N VAL A 389 6.33 16.80 -16.45
CA VAL A 389 7.26 16.99 -15.32
C VAL A 389 6.60 17.82 -14.23
N GLU A 390 5.95 18.93 -14.60
CA GLU A 390 5.24 19.78 -13.63
C GLU A 390 4.07 19.06 -12.98
N GLN A 391 3.28 18.30 -13.75
CA GLN A 391 2.22 17.45 -13.19
C GLN A 391 2.77 16.44 -12.18
N ALA A 392 3.84 15.73 -12.53
CA ALA A 392 4.45 14.75 -11.64
C ALA A 392 5.04 15.39 -10.37
N ARG A 393 5.64 16.59 -10.50
CA ARG A 393 6.12 17.38 -9.37
C ARG A 393 5.00 17.75 -8.40
N LEU A 394 3.86 18.23 -8.92
CA LEU A 394 2.70 18.58 -8.10
C LEU A 394 2.06 17.33 -7.47
N GLN A 395 2.02 16.19 -8.17
CA GLN A 395 1.56 14.91 -7.62
C GLN A 395 2.45 14.43 -6.47
N TYR A 396 3.76 14.56 -6.59
CA TYR A 396 4.69 14.25 -5.52
C TYR A 396 4.46 15.15 -4.29
N GLN A 397 4.29 16.46 -4.48
CA GLN A 397 3.97 17.38 -3.40
C GLN A 397 2.62 17.03 -2.73
N GLN A 398 1.60 16.69 -3.53
CA GLN A 398 0.31 16.26 -3.00
C GLN A 398 0.41 14.97 -2.19
N ALA A 399 1.20 13.99 -2.65
CA ALA A 399 1.45 12.76 -1.89
C ALA A 399 2.11 13.05 -0.54
N ALA A 400 3.10 13.95 -0.50
CA ALA A 400 3.77 14.36 0.73
C ALA A 400 2.82 15.07 1.71
N LEU A 401 1.97 15.98 1.22
CA LEU A 401 0.95 16.67 2.04
C LEU A 401 -0.10 15.68 2.57
N SER A 402 -0.55 14.74 1.73
CA SER A 402 -1.49 13.70 2.16
C SER A 402 -0.86 12.80 3.23
N ALA A 403 0.40 12.43 3.06
CA ALA A 403 1.14 11.64 4.04
C ALA A 403 1.24 12.35 5.40
N LEU A 404 1.50 13.65 5.39
CA LEU A 404 1.55 14.46 6.62
C LEU A 404 0.17 14.54 7.31
N ARG A 405 -0.90 14.77 6.54
CA ARG A 405 -2.27 14.75 7.05
C ARG A 405 -2.59 13.39 7.68
N ASP A 406 -2.36 12.29 6.95
CA ASP A 406 -2.70 10.95 7.42
C ASP A 406 -1.98 10.60 8.73
N ALA A 407 -0.71 11.01 8.88
CA ALA A 407 0.05 10.80 10.11
C ALA A 407 -0.49 11.64 11.28
N ASN A 408 -0.88 12.90 11.05
CA ASN A 408 -1.49 13.74 12.08
C ASN A 408 -2.86 13.19 12.49
N ASP A 409 -3.72 12.84 11.53
CA ASP A 409 -5.06 12.29 11.77
C ASP A 409 -4.98 10.98 12.55
N ALA A 410 -4.04 10.10 12.18
CA ALA A 410 -3.82 8.82 12.87
C ALA A 410 -3.32 9.01 14.32
N LEU A 411 -2.43 9.97 14.57
CA LEU A 411 -2.00 10.30 15.94
C LEU A 411 -3.18 10.77 16.80
N VAL A 412 -3.98 11.71 16.28
CA VAL A 412 -5.18 12.19 16.98
C VAL A 412 -6.15 11.03 17.24
N ALA A 413 -6.40 10.18 16.23
CA ALA A 413 -7.33 9.05 16.35
C ALA A 413 -6.91 8.07 17.44
N VAL A 414 -5.62 7.70 17.51
CA VAL A 414 -5.12 6.77 18.53
C VAL A 414 -5.28 7.31 19.94
N HIS A 415 -4.96 8.60 20.16
CA HIS A 415 -5.11 9.19 21.49
C HIS A 415 -6.58 9.35 21.89
N SER A 416 -7.43 9.82 20.97
CA SER A 416 -8.86 9.95 21.21
C SER A 416 -9.51 8.59 21.49
N ALA A 417 -9.19 7.55 20.71
CA ALA A 417 -9.73 6.21 20.92
C ALA A 417 -9.30 5.59 22.26
N ARG A 418 -8.08 5.90 22.73
CA ARG A 418 -7.62 5.50 24.06
C ARG A 418 -8.44 6.14 25.19
N ASP A 419 -8.68 7.45 25.07
CA ASP A 419 -9.45 8.19 26.06
C ASP A 419 -10.90 7.73 26.07
N GLU A 420 -11.48 7.45 24.90
CA GLU A 420 -12.82 6.90 24.73
C GLU A 420 -12.95 5.50 25.37
N GLU A 421 -12.01 4.59 25.09
CA GLU A 421 -11.98 3.25 25.72
C GLU A 421 -11.93 3.36 27.23
N ALA A 422 -11.08 4.21 27.79
CA ALA A 422 -10.95 4.41 29.24
C ALA A 422 -12.27 4.91 29.86
N ALA A 423 -12.96 5.83 29.20
CA ALA A 423 -14.26 6.33 29.66
C ALA A 423 -15.35 5.25 29.59
N GLN A 424 -15.41 4.49 28.48
CA GLN A 424 -16.35 3.40 28.30
C GLN A 424 -16.12 2.27 29.31
N ALA A 425 -14.88 1.92 29.60
CA ALA A 425 -14.59 0.91 30.61
C ALA A 425 -15.02 1.37 32.01
N THR A 426 -14.80 2.63 32.35
CA THR A 426 -15.29 3.22 33.62
C THR A 426 -16.83 3.18 33.70
N GLN A 427 -17.51 3.48 32.58
CA GLN A 427 -18.97 3.41 32.48
C GLN A 427 -19.48 1.97 32.73
N VAL A 428 -18.84 0.98 32.10
CA VAL A 428 -19.22 -0.45 32.27
C VAL A 428 -19.05 -0.89 33.73
N GLU A 429 -17.96 -0.50 34.40
CA GLU A 429 -17.73 -0.81 35.82
C GLU A 429 -18.84 -0.22 36.72
N ALA A 430 -19.16 1.07 36.50
CA ALA A 430 -20.22 1.74 37.26
C ALA A 430 -21.60 1.12 37.02
N LEU A 431 -21.95 0.78 35.76
CA LEU A 431 -23.23 0.16 35.42
C LEU A 431 -23.32 -1.28 35.90
N ARG A 432 -22.21 -2.02 36.00
CA ARG A 432 -22.18 -3.34 36.59
C ARG A 432 -22.52 -3.27 38.09
N ALA A 433 -21.87 -2.37 38.82
CA ALA A 433 -22.18 -2.13 40.24
C ALA A 433 -23.63 -1.66 40.45
N ALA A 434 -24.14 -0.79 39.56
CA ALA A 434 -25.54 -0.34 39.62
C ALA A 434 -26.52 -1.49 39.38
N LEU A 435 -26.24 -2.42 38.45
CA LEU A 435 -27.05 -3.60 38.20
C LEU A 435 -27.07 -4.52 39.42
N ASP A 436 -25.91 -4.78 40.07
CA ASP A 436 -25.82 -5.62 41.27
C ASP A 436 -26.69 -5.03 42.38
N LEU A 437 -26.60 -3.72 42.62
CA LEU A 437 -27.44 -3.03 43.62
C LEU A 437 -28.92 -3.06 43.27
N ALA A 438 -29.28 -2.81 42.00
CA ALA A 438 -30.67 -2.85 41.53
C ALA A 438 -31.26 -4.27 41.70
N GLN A 439 -30.49 -5.31 41.44
CA GLN A 439 -30.89 -6.70 41.62
C GLN A 439 -31.14 -7.04 43.10
N LEU A 440 -30.26 -6.65 44.00
CA LEU A 440 -30.42 -6.83 45.46
C LEU A 440 -31.67 -6.11 45.98
N ARG A 441 -31.88 -4.83 45.57
CA ARG A 441 -33.06 -4.04 45.97
C ARG A 441 -34.38 -4.65 45.44
N TYR A 442 -34.36 -5.12 44.18
CA TYR A 442 -35.52 -5.78 43.59
C TYR A 442 -35.88 -7.10 44.30
N GLN A 443 -34.84 -7.89 44.64
CA GLN A 443 -35.07 -9.13 45.42
C GLN A 443 -35.61 -8.85 46.81
N ALA A 444 -35.22 -7.76 47.45
CA ALA A 444 -35.71 -7.30 48.75
C ALA A 444 -37.10 -6.60 48.67
N GLY A 445 -37.68 -6.43 47.50
CA GLY A 445 -38.94 -5.72 47.33
C GLY A 445 -38.84 -4.20 47.47
N LEU A 446 -37.63 -3.61 47.44
CA LEU A 446 -37.35 -2.20 47.68
C LEU A 446 -37.17 -1.38 46.40
N ALA A 447 -37.18 -2.01 45.24
CA ALA A 447 -37.09 -1.37 43.94
C ALA A 447 -38.12 -1.93 42.97
N SER A 448 -38.53 -1.13 41.98
CA SER A 448 -39.43 -1.56 40.92
C SER A 448 -38.71 -2.47 39.92
N TYR A 449 -39.45 -3.28 39.17
CA TYR A 449 -38.91 -4.04 38.05
C TYR A 449 -38.27 -3.13 36.98
N LEU A 450 -38.83 -1.94 36.76
CA LEU A 450 -38.34 -0.97 35.78
C LEU A 450 -36.91 -0.52 36.11
N ASP A 451 -36.55 -0.36 37.39
CA ASP A 451 -35.20 0.00 37.82
C ASP A 451 -34.17 -1.09 37.47
N LEU A 452 -34.55 -2.36 37.70
CA LEU A 452 -33.70 -3.50 37.32
C LEU A 452 -33.54 -3.62 35.80
N LEU A 453 -34.69 -3.43 35.07
CA LEU A 453 -34.72 -3.48 33.63
C LEU A 453 -33.82 -2.43 33.00
N ASP A 454 -33.87 -1.18 33.49
CA ASP A 454 -33.07 -0.08 32.98
C ASP A 454 -31.58 -0.32 33.22
N ALA A 455 -31.22 -0.80 34.43
CA ALA A 455 -29.83 -1.18 34.73
C ALA A 455 -29.29 -2.30 33.82
N GLN A 456 -30.12 -3.33 33.53
CA GLN A 456 -29.76 -4.43 32.61
C GLN A 456 -29.57 -3.94 31.17
N ARG A 457 -30.45 -3.07 30.66
CA ARG A 457 -30.33 -2.50 29.34
C ARG A 457 -29.09 -1.63 29.20
N SER A 458 -28.89 -0.76 30.18
CA SER A 458 -27.74 0.17 30.21
C SER A 458 -26.43 -0.58 30.24
N LEU A 459 -26.29 -1.62 31.06
CA LEU A 459 -25.08 -2.43 31.10
C LEU A 459 -24.84 -3.16 29.77
N PHE A 460 -25.86 -3.81 29.20
CA PHE A 460 -25.73 -4.52 27.93
C PHE A 460 -25.25 -3.60 26.80
N SER A 461 -25.90 -2.41 26.66
CA SER A 461 -25.48 -1.45 25.65
C SER A 461 -24.07 -0.90 25.88
N ALA A 462 -23.70 -0.64 27.13
CA ALA A 462 -22.36 -0.17 27.47
C ALA A 462 -21.26 -1.22 27.23
N GLN A 463 -21.57 -2.52 27.46
CA GLN A 463 -20.62 -3.62 27.16
C GLN A 463 -20.35 -3.74 25.65
N LEU A 464 -21.39 -3.62 24.80
CA LEU A 464 -21.23 -3.60 23.35
C LEU A 464 -20.47 -2.35 22.89
N ALA A 465 -20.74 -1.18 23.48
CA ALA A 465 -20.01 0.05 23.19
C ALA A 465 -18.52 -0.06 23.58
N LEU A 466 -18.20 -0.68 24.71
CA LEU A 466 -16.82 -0.94 25.12
C LEU A 466 -16.10 -1.87 24.14
N SER A 467 -16.76 -2.95 23.68
CA SER A 467 -16.19 -3.85 22.68
C SER A 467 -15.78 -3.07 21.41
N ARG A 468 -16.65 -2.19 20.93
CA ARG A 468 -16.40 -1.35 19.76
C ARG A 468 -15.29 -0.32 19.98
N SER A 469 -15.24 0.32 21.15
CA SER A 469 -14.17 1.30 21.45
C SER A 469 -12.80 0.60 21.57
N GLN A 470 -12.76 -0.64 22.06
CA GLN A 470 -11.55 -1.47 22.07
C GLN A 470 -11.06 -1.80 20.65
N LEU A 471 -11.98 -2.19 19.76
CA LEU A 471 -11.64 -2.37 18.34
C LEU A 471 -11.14 -1.07 17.73
N GLN A 472 -11.83 0.06 17.96
CA GLN A 472 -11.45 1.37 17.44
C GLN A 472 -10.04 1.78 17.88
N GLN A 473 -9.68 1.54 19.13
CA GLN A 473 -8.34 1.82 19.66
C GLN A 473 -7.26 0.99 18.95
N LEU A 474 -7.51 -0.29 18.73
CA LEU A 474 -6.57 -1.17 18.05
C LEU A 474 -6.44 -0.86 16.56
N THR A 475 -7.55 -0.59 15.89
CA THR A 475 -7.54 -0.22 14.46
C THR A 475 -6.89 1.14 14.23
N ALA A 476 -7.10 2.11 15.12
CA ALA A 476 -6.39 3.40 15.07
C ALA A 476 -4.86 3.22 15.18
N ALA A 477 -4.39 2.27 16.00
CA ALA A 477 -2.97 1.95 16.09
C ALA A 477 -2.43 1.29 14.80
N VAL A 478 -3.22 0.42 14.15
CA VAL A 478 -2.88 -0.14 12.84
C VAL A 478 -2.80 0.97 11.78
N ASP A 479 -3.74 1.91 11.79
CA ASP A 479 -3.77 3.04 10.87
C ASP A 479 -2.60 3.99 11.09
N LEU A 480 -2.21 4.25 12.34
CA LEU A 480 -0.99 5.01 12.65
C LEU A 480 0.24 4.33 12.06
N TYR A 481 0.38 3.03 12.25
CA TYR A 481 1.46 2.26 11.65
C TYR A 481 1.48 2.37 10.12
N LYS A 482 0.32 2.24 9.47
CA LYS A 482 0.15 2.41 8.02
C LYS A 482 0.53 3.82 7.57
N ALA A 483 0.08 4.85 8.30
CA ALA A 483 0.36 6.25 8.01
C ALA A 483 1.85 6.61 8.13
N LEU A 484 2.60 5.90 8.96
CA LEU A 484 4.05 6.06 9.12
C LEU A 484 4.88 5.28 8.09
N GLY A 485 4.23 4.56 7.17
CA GLY A 485 4.88 3.83 6.10
C GLY A 485 5.37 2.43 6.47
N GLY A 486 4.91 1.88 7.61
CA GLY A 486 5.29 0.55 8.05
C GLY A 486 6.68 0.48 8.69
N GLY A 487 6.96 -0.63 9.38
CA GLY A 487 8.26 -0.92 10.00
C GLY A 487 9.17 -1.71 9.06
N TRP A 488 9.63 -1.13 7.98
CA TRP A 488 10.62 -1.78 7.14
C TRP A 488 12.01 -1.65 7.79
N PRO A 489 12.78 -2.74 7.92
CA PRO A 489 14.19 -2.63 8.28
C PRO A 489 14.86 -1.73 7.22
N GLY A 490 15.55 -0.68 7.66
CA GLY A 490 16.27 0.24 6.80
C GLY A 490 17.44 -0.48 6.13
N GLY A 491 17.17 -1.10 4.99
CA GLY A 491 18.13 -1.78 4.13
C GLY A 491 17.53 -1.75 2.73
N GLY A 492 17.86 -0.69 2.00
CA GLY A 492 17.71 -0.72 0.54
C GLY A 492 18.72 -1.68 -0.07
N PRO A 493 18.48 -2.12 -1.31
CA PRO A 493 19.46 -2.87 -2.07
C PRO A 493 20.70 -2.03 -2.31
#